data_8c061bbea4d95e2e8edd4cde59f8c57a
#
_entry.id   8c061bbea4d95e2e8edd4cde59f8c57a
#
_cell.length_a   1.000
_cell.length_b   1.000
_cell.length_c   1.000
_cell.angle_alpha   90.00
_cell.angle_beta   90.00
_cell.angle_gamma   90.00
#
_symmetry.space_group_name_H-M   'P 1'
#
loop_
_entity.id
_entity.type
_entity.pdbx_description
1 polymer ?
#
loop_
_entity_poly.entity_id
_entity_poly.type
_entity_poly.pdbx_seq_one_letter_code
_entity_poly.pdbx_strand_id
1 'polypeptide(L)'
;MFFSINSFSHEEGANFSGAIIDPLRVHHAHIEDEQRINFSFIDDVGNIDGNNTYSHSLELAINWDDNFRWGSEIFIPYSNTGRSGADIGDIDIQLIKYAFINEPETILTGIFGMSLPTGNKSKGLGGENTAIEAALFLDKAYKNWYWGLNLELGTVVSGENETEFELATAVSYSFIDGTTDLASPKPQQNFVPSVSFELVSENILSGAEKGTNVVTVIPGLHLWHSKSDWSIRFGVEIPVSSDKENDRVYLLQIGTHKDWGGIFN
;
A
#
# COMPACT_ATOMS: atom_id res chain seq x y z
N MET A 1 -27.80 30.52 -1.10
CA MET A 1 -26.93 30.29 0.06
C MET A 1 -26.12 29.04 -0.33
N PHE A 2 -24.95 29.24 -0.89
CA PHE A 2 -24.10 28.15 -1.34
C PHE A 2 -23.29 27.64 -0.15
N PHE A 3 -23.55 26.43 0.28
CA PHE A 3 -22.66 25.74 1.20
C PHE A 3 -21.40 25.37 0.42
N SER A 4 -20.31 26.02 0.73
CA SER A 4 -18.99 25.60 0.33
C SER A 4 -18.70 24.31 1.08
N ILE A 5 -18.79 23.17 0.39
CA ILE A 5 -18.27 21.90 0.89
C ILE A 5 -16.76 22.05 0.81
N ASN A 6 -16.13 22.29 1.96
CA ASN A 6 -14.69 22.18 2.08
C ASN A 6 -14.33 20.70 1.97
N SER A 7 -13.75 20.28 0.89
CA SER A 7 -13.15 18.96 0.79
C SER A 7 -11.93 18.91 1.73
N PHE A 8 -12.00 18.06 2.70
CA PHE A 8 -10.97 17.84 3.70
C PHE A 8 -10.25 16.56 3.35
N SER A 9 -9.04 16.60 2.89
CA SER A 9 -8.30 15.49 2.30
C SER A 9 -7.79 14.56 3.35
N HIS A 10 -7.55 14.45 4.39
CA HIS A 10 -7.23 13.49 5.44
C HIS A 10 -8.28 13.45 6.57
N GLU A 11 -9.36 14.21 6.43
CA GLU A 11 -10.35 14.33 7.47
C GLU A 11 -11.66 13.64 7.17
N GLU A 12 -11.88 13.27 5.90
CA GLU A 12 -13.14 12.63 5.54
C GLU A 12 -13.10 11.12 5.83
N GLY A 13 -11.90 10.51 6.00
CA GLY A 13 -11.78 9.09 6.19
C GLY A 13 -11.59 8.62 7.61
N ALA A 14 -10.62 9.09 8.25
CA ALA A 14 -10.38 8.88 9.67
C ALA A 14 -9.99 10.22 10.24
N ASN A 15 -10.45 10.57 11.41
CA ASN A 15 -9.97 11.73 12.16
C ASN A 15 -8.48 11.55 12.54
N PHE A 16 -7.68 10.96 11.63
CA PHE A 16 -6.29 10.66 11.88
C PHE A 16 -5.50 11.96 11.88
N SER A 17 -4.91 12.30 12.98
CA SER A 17 -4.32 13.60 13.23
C SER A 17 -2.80 13.56 13.15
N GLY A 18 -2.23 14.47 12.42
CA GLY A 18 -0.80 14.76 12.44
C GLY A 18 -0.06 14.28 11.22
N ALA A 19 0.75 13.26 11.36
CA ALA A 19 1.65 12.81 10.31
C ALA A 19 0.87 12.24 9.12
N ILE A 20 1.18 12.75 7.95
CA ILE A 20 0.60 12.25 6.72
C ILE A 20 1.45 11.12 6.23
N ILE A 21 0.83 9.97 6.02
CA ILE A 21 1.64 8.88 5.61
C ILE A 21 0.87 7.78 4.96
N ASP A 22 1.28 7.56 3.77
CA ASP A 22 1.13 6.29 3.11
C ASP A 22 2.54 5.75 2.87
N PRO A 23 2.93 4.71 3.54
CA PRO A 23 4.16 4.01 3.21
C PRO A 23 4.14 3.48 1.78
N LEU A 24 5.26 3.00 1.29
CA LEU A 24 5.39 2.48 -0.07
C LEU A 24 4.90 1.03 -0.19
N ARG A 25 5.15 0.22 0.83
CA ARG A 25 4.79 -1.20 0.91
C ARG A 25 3.90 -1.53 2.10
N VAL A 26 4.15 -0.89 3.23
CA VAL A 26 3.29 -1.08 4.41
C VAL A 26 1.95 -0.43 4.14
N HIS A 27 0.89 -1.21 4.11
CA HIS A 27 -0.45 -0.72 3.87
C HIS A 27 -0.97 0.05 5.09
N HIS A 28 -1.67 1.14 4.83
CA HIS A 28 -2.31 1.93 5.89
C HIS A 28 -3.59 1.27 6.40
N ALA A 29 -3.88 1.45 7.69
CA ALA A 29 -5.05 0.89 8.34
C ALA A 29 -6.31 1.73 8.12
N HIS A 30 -6.18 3.02 7.79
CA HIS A 30 -7.33 3.89 7.58
C HIS A 30 -8.11 3.51 6.32
N ILE A 31 -9.40 3.79 6.34
CA ILE A 31 -10.33 3.50 5.25
C ILE A 31 -10.72 4.82 4.64
N GLU A 32 -10.48 4.97 3.36
CA GLU A 32 -10.75 6.20 2.61
C GLU A 32 -10.95 5.91 1.12
N ASP A 33 -11.34 6.92 0.37
CA ASP A 33 -11.34 6.87 -1.08
C ASP A 33 -9.95 7.23 -1.59
N GLU A 34 -9.30 6.32 -2.30
CA GLU A 34 -7.97 6.53 -2.87
C GLU A 34 -7.89 6.10 -4.32
N GLN A 35 -7.08 6.82 -5.08
CA GLN A 35 -6.66 6.45 -6.42
C GLN A 35 -5.16 6.59 -6.50
N ARG A 36 -4.46 5.49 -6.80
CA ARG A 36 -3.00 5.47 -6.86
C ARG A 36 -2.51 4.74 -8.11
N ILE A 37 -1.47 5.28 -8.73
CA ILE A 37 -0.69 4.59 -9.74
C ILE A 37 0.68 4.31 -9.16
N ASN A 38 1.04 3.04 -9.11
CA ASN A 38 2.34 2.57 -8.65
C ASN A 38 3.19 2.19 -9.85
N PHE A 39 4.45 2.59 -9.83
CA PHE A 39 5.47 2.20 -10.80
C PHE A 39 6.60 1.51 -10.08
N SER A 40 7.06 0.39 -10.60
CA SER A 40 8.26 -0.27 -10.12
C SER A 40 9.20 -0.64 -11.25
N PHE A 41 10.48 -0.48 -10.97
CA PHE A 41 11.56 -1.01 -11.81
C PHE A 41 12.32 -2.01 -10.96
N ILE A 42 12.25 -3.28 -11.36
CA ILE A 42 12.89 -4.41 -10.69
C ILE A 42 14.20 -4.70 -11.38
N ASP A 43 15.30 -4.54 -10.66
CA ASP A 43 16.65 -4.75 -11.15
C ASP A 43 17.10 -6.19 -10.84
N ASP A 44 17.65 -6.86 -11.83
CA ASP A 44 18.21 -8.21 -11.73
C ASP A 44 17.23 -9.27 -11.21
N VAL A 45 16.09 -9.38 -11.87
CA VAL A 45 15.02 -10.33 -11.52
C VAL A 45 15.53 -11.77 -11.53
N GLY A 46 15.30 -12.50 -10.43
CA GLY A 46 15.74 -13.87 -10.26
C GLY A 46 17.26 -14.01 -10.20
N ASN A 47 17.97 -12.98 -9.81
CA ASN A 47 19.44 -12.92 -9.79
C ASN A 47 20.07 -13.31 -11.14
N ILE A 48 19.44 -12.97 -12.24
CA ILE A 48 19.91 -13.18 -13.59
C ILE A 48 20.26 -11.84 -14.23
N ASP A 49 21.54 -11.59 -14.39
CA ASP A 49 22.06 -10.35 -14.96
C ASP A 49 21.33 -9.91 -16.24
N GLY A 50 20.87 -8.65 -16.26
CA GLY A 50 20.17 -8.03 -17.38
C GLY A 50 18.71 -8.47 -17.54
N ASN A 51 18.14 -9.16 -16.57
CA ASN A 51 16.72 -9.54 -16.56
C ASN A 51 15.91 -8.53 -15.71
N ASN A 52 15.59 -7.39 -16.27
CA ASN A 52 14.88 -6.33 -15.59
C ASN A 52 13.38 -6.38 -15.93
N THR A 53 12.55 -6.03 -14.96
CA THR A 53 11.10 -5.92 -15.12
C THR A 53 10.62 -4.51 -14.77
N TYR A 54 9.74 -3.99 -15.61
CA TYR A 54 8.98 -2.77 -15.32
C TYR A 54 7.56 -3.18 -14.97
N SER A 55 7.06 -2.72 -13.84
CA SER A 55 5.69 -2.94 -13.44
C SER A 55 5.01 -1.63 -13.08
N HIS A 56 3.72 -1.57 -13.28
CA HIS A 56 2.86 -0.54 -12.73
C HIS A 56 1.53 -1.16 -12.34
N SER A 57 0.90 -0.60 -11.33
CA SER A 57 -0.43 -1.03 -10.90
C SER A 57 -1.33 0.17 -10.70
N LEU A 58 -2.61 -0.04 -10.95
CA LEU A 58 -3.67 0.84 -10.53
C LEU A 58 -4.23 0.30 -9.21
N GLU A 59 -4.30 1.15 -8.22
CA GLU A 59 -4.87 0.87 -6.91
C GLU A 59 -6.05 1.81 -6.68
N LEU A 60 -7.17 1.25 -6.29
CA LEU A 60 -8.41 1.96 -6.07
C LEU A 60 -9.01 1.50 -4.74
N ALA A 61 -9.08 2.40 -3.77
CA ALA A 61 -9.76 2.18 -2.50
C ALA A 61 -11.10 2.91 -2.48
N ILE A 62 -12.10 2.30 -1.86
CA ILE A 62 -13.47 2.82 -1.74
C ILE A 62 -13.92 2.69 -0.29
N ASN A 63 -14.33 3.81 0.26
CA ASN A 63 -15.05 3.87 1.52
C ASN A 63 -16.55 3.61 1.30
N TRP A 64 -17.17 2.81 2.17
CA TRP A 64 -18.58 2.41 2.03
C TRP A 64 -19.52 3.14 2.96
N ASP A 65 -19.02 3.82 3.99
CA ASP A 65 -19.85 4.44 5.00
C ASP A 65 -19.31 5.78 5.50
N ASP A 66 -20.20 6.65 5.95
CA ASP A 66 -19.87 7.99 6.46
C ASP A 66 -18.98 7.97 7.74
N ASN A 67 -18.82 6.81 8.37
CA ASN A 67 -17.98 6.66 9.55
C ASN A 67 -16.58 6.09 9.25
N PHE A 68 -16.30 5.83 7.97
CA PHE A 68 -15.03 5.29 7.50
C PHE A 68 -14.59 4.02 8.24
N ARG A 69 -15.57 3.12 8.48
CA ARG A 69 -15.34 1.85 9.14
C ARG A 69 -15.34 0.68 8.19
N TRP A 70 -15.92 0.84 7.01
CA TRP A 70 -16.03 -0.21 6.01
C TRP A 70 -15.50 0.27 4.67
N GLY A 71 -14.74 -0.57 4.00
CA GLY A 71 -14.24 -0.28 2.67
C GLY A 71 -13.76 -1.53 1.94
N SER A 72 -13.31 -1.32 0.73
CA SER A 72 -12.59 -2.32 -0.08
C SER A 72 -11.55 -1.65 -0.94
N GLU A 73 -10.65 -2.48 -1.48
CA GLU A 73 -9.55 -2.02 -2.30
C GLU A 73 -9.26 -3.03 -3.41
N ILE A 74 -8.85 -2.55 -4.56
CA ILE A 74 -8.48 -3.37 -5.71
C ILE A 74 -7.13 -2.94 -6.27
N PHE A 75 -6.27 -3.92 -6.55
CA PHE A 75 -4.98 -3.74 -7.19
C PHE A 75 -5.00 -4.43 -8.55
N ILE A 76 -4.70 -3.68 -9.60
CA ILE A 76 -4.67 -4.17 -10.99
C ILE A 76 -3.25 -4.00 -11.53
N PRO A 77 -2.39 -5.03 -11.47
CA PRO A 77 -1.01 -4.95 -11.92
C PRO A 77 -0.91 -5.10 -13.44
N TYR A 78 0.04 -4.39 -14.02
CA TYR A 78 0.46 -4.53 -15.40
C TYR A 78 1.98 -4.53 -15.45
N SER A 79 2.57 -5.56 -15.99
CA SER A 79 4.02 -5.75 -15.97
C SER A 79 4.58 -6.03 -17.36
N ASN A 80 5.84 -5.65 -17.56
CA ASN A 80 6.63 -5.97 -18.73
C ASN A 80 7.93 -6.64 -18.30
N THR A 81 8.01 -7.93 -18.49
CA THR A 81 9.15 -8.77 -18.06
C THR A 81 10.32 -8.74 -19.06
N GLY A 82 10.34 -7.87 -20.03
CA GLY A 82 11.43 -7.79 -21.00
C GLY A 82 11.60 -9.04 -21.91
N ARG A 83 11.45 -10.24 -21.35
CA ARG A 83 11.56 -11.52 -22.11
C ARG A 83 10.25 -11.96 -22.73
N SER A 84 9.16 -11.85 -22.00
CA SER A 84 7.85 -12.38 -22.40
C SER A 84 6.88 -11.28 -22.85
N GLY A 85 7.31 -10.02 -22.81
CA GLY A 85 6.50 -8.87 -23.14
C GLY A 85 5.56 -8.45 -22.00
N ALA A 86 4.62 -7.57 -22.32
CA ALA A 86 3.76 -6.94 -21.33
C ALA A 86 2.35 -7.56 -21.29
N ASP A 87 1.76 -7.64 -20.10
CA ASP A 87 0.37 -8.04 -19.89
C ASP A 87 -0.11 -7.67 -18.47
N ILE A 88 -1.39 -7.91 -18.19
CA ILE A 88 -1.99 -7.80 -16.86
C ILE A 88 -1.52 -8.99 -16.01
N GLY A 89 -1.25 -8.73 -14.72
CA GLY A 89 -0.99 -9.75 -13.70
C GLY A 89 -2.26 -10.24 -13.01
N ASP A 90 -2.08 -10.95 -11.90
CA ASP A 90 -3.21 -11.36 -11.06
C ASP A 90 -3.77 -10.13 -10.35
N ILE A 91 -5.09 -10.05 -10.27
CA ILE A 91 -5.80 -8.96 -9.61
C ILE A 91 -5.99 -9.31 -8.15
N ASP A 92 -5.53 -8.42 -7.27
CA ASP A 92 -5.73 -8.55 -5.83
C ASP A 92 -6.88 -7.66 -5.37
N ILE A 93 -7.73 -8.20 -4.51
CA ILE A 93 -8.91 -7.52 -4.01
C ILE A 93 -8.98 -7.68 -2.49
N GLN A 94 -8.88 -6.59 -1.76
CA GLN A 94 -9.27 -6.51 -0.36
C GLN A 94 -10.79 -6.31 -0.32
N LEU A 95 -11.53 -7.42 -0.29
CA LEU A 95 -12.99 -7.46 -0.40
C LEU A 95 -13.66 -6.71 0.76
N ILE A 96 -13.09 -6.84 1.96
CA ILE A 96 -13.61 -6.23 3.17
C ILE A 96 -12.44 -5.67 3.97
N LYS A 97 -12.51 -4.38 4.23
CA LYS A 97 -11.70 -3.67 5.24
C LYS A 97 -12.66 -3.22 6.33
N TYR A 98 -12.36 -3.54 7.60
CA TYR A 98 -13.17 -3.11 8.73
C TYR A 98 -12.31 -2.52 9.86
N ALA A 99 -12.55 -1.25 10.18
CA ALA A 99 -11.83 -0.56 11.25
C ALA A 99 -12.46 -0.88 12.62
N PHE A 100 -11.81 -1.75 13.39
CA PHE A 100 -12.15 -2.06 14.79
C PHE A 100 -11.93 -0.86 15.70
N ILE A 101 -10.82 -0.15 15.49
CA ILE A 101 -10.45 1.11 16.12
C ILE A 101 -10.33 2.13 15.00
N ASN A 102 -11.02 3.25 15.15
CA ASN A 102 -10.94 4.38 14.22
C ASN A 102 -10.91 5.68 15.05
N GLU A 103 -9.73 5.97 15.60
CA GLU A 103 -9.47 7.10 16.50
C GLU A 103 -8.37 7.99 15.88
N PRO A 104 -8.31 9.29 16.23
CA PRO A 104 -7.39 10.25 15.61
C PRO A 104 -5.91 9.86 15.64
N GLU A 105 -5.47 9.10 16.64
CA GLU A 105 -4.06 8.71 16.79
C GLU A 105 -3.84 7.20 16.64
N THR A 106 -4.93 6.43 16.43
CA THR A 106 -4.82 4.96 16.34
C THR A 106 -5.95 4.40 15.50
N ILE A 107 -5.58 3.68 14.46
CA ILE A 107 -6.51 2.92 13.64
C ILE A 107 -6.06 1.46 13.63
N LEU A 108 -7.00 0.55 13.82
CA LEU A 108 -6.79 -0.89 13.70
C LEU A 108 -7.84 -1.45 12.75
N THR A 109 -7.41 -2.00 11.64
CA THR A 109 -8.28 -2.53 10.59
C THR A 109 -8.00 -4.00 10.35
N GLY A 110 -9.05 -4.80 10.28
CA GLY A 110 -9.00 -6.17 9.80
C GLY A 110 -9.40 -6.22 8.33
N ILE A 111 -8.74 -7.10 7.59
CA ILE A 111 -8.91 -7.23 6.15
C ILE A 111 -9.15 -8.69 5.80
N PHE A 112 -10.02 -8.90 4.84
CA PHE A 112 -10.17 -10.16 4.13
C PHE A 112 -10.12 -9.90 2.63
N GLY A 113 -9.20 -10.58 1.96
CA GLY A 113 -8.91 -10.39 0.55
C GLY A 113 -8.78 -11.69 -0.23
N MET A 114 -8.59 -11.55 -1.53
CA MET A 114 -8.27 -12.63 -2.46
C MET A 114 -7.45 -12.15 -3.64
N SER A 115 -6.59 -13.03 -4.13
CA SER A 115 -5.90 -12.88 -5.41
C SER A 115 -6.58 -13.78 -6.45
N LEU A 116 -6.90 -13.20 -7.60
CA LEU A 116 -7.59 -13.88 -8.70
C LEU A 116 -6.59 -14.20 -9.82
N PRO A 117 -6.59 -15.43 -10.36
CA PRO A 117 -5.67 -15.86 -11.41
C PRO A 117 -6.05 -15.26 -12.77
N THR A 118 -6.00 -13.95 -12.89
CA THR A 118 -6.33 -13.18 -14.10
C THR A 118 -5.13 -12.94 -14.99
N GLY A 119 -3.94 -13.14 -14.45
CA GLY A 119 -2.67 -12.84 -15.12
C GLY A 119 -2.31 -13.83 -16.23
N ASN A 120 -1.38 -13.43 -17.07
CA ASN A 120 -0.92 -14.23 -18.18
C ASN A 120 0.25 -15.15 -17.77
N LYS A 121 -0.06 -16.36 -17.33
CA LYS A 121 0.95 -17.35 -16.93
C LYS A 121 2.00 -17.63 -18.00
N SER A 122 1.62 -17.66 -19.29
CA SER A 122 2.58 -17.96 -20.37
C SER A 122 3.67 -16.88 -20.49
N LYS A 123 3.43 -15.70 -19.94
CA LYS A 123 4.37 -14.60 -19.84
C LYS A 123 5.03 -14.48 -18.46
N GLY A 124 4.68 -15.37 -17.51
CA GLY A 124 5.15 -15.29 -16.13
C GLY A 124 4.54 -14.11 -15.33
N LEU A 125 3.33 -13.69 -15.69
CA LEU A 125 2.67 -12.51 -15.12
C LEU A 125 1.43 -12.88 -14.29
N GLY A 126 1.36 -14.09 -13.78
CA GLY A 126 0.31 -14.54 -12.88
C GLY A 126 0.36 -16.03 -12.63
N GLY A 127 -0.33 -16.45 -11.58
CA GLY A 127 -0.51 -17.83 -11.21
C GLY A 127 -1.69 -18.51 -11.93
N GLU A 128 -1.94 -19.77 -11.60
CA GLU A 128 -3.15 -20.50 -12.01
C GLU A 128 -4.13 -20.64 -10.85
N ASN A 129 -3.76 -20.10 -9.70
CA ASN A 129 -4.38 -20.42 -8.45
C ASN A 129 -5.01 -19.17 -7.81
N THR A 130 -6.17 -19.37 -7.19
CA THR A 130 -6.77 -18.37 -6.32
C THR A 130 -6.10 -18.46 -4.95
N ALA A 131 -5.71 -17.34 -4.38
CA ALA A 131 -5.31 -17.22 -2.99
C ALA A 131 -6.35 -16.43 -2.19
N ILE A 132 -6.42 -16.68 -0.89
CA ILE A 132 -7.18 -15.87 0.07
C ILE A 132 -6.22 -15.32 1.12
N GLU A 133 -6.57 -14.17 1.65
CA GLU A 133 -5.74 -13.40 2.58
C GLU A 133 -6.58 -12.93 3.76
N ALA A 134 -5.97 -12.92 4.93
CA ALA A 134 -6.49 -12.26 6.11
C ALA A 134 -5.38 -11.40 6.72
N ALA A 135 -5.69 -10.15 7.05
CA ALA A 135 -4.70 -9.23 7.57
C ALA A 135 -5.21 -8.37 8.72
N LEU A 136 -4.26 -7.84 9.50
CA LEU A 136 -4.46 -6.80 10.51
C LEU A 136 -3.48 -5.68 10.26
N PHE A 137 -4.00 -4.48 10.06
CA PHE A 137 -3.23 -3.26 9.87
C PHE A 137 -3.44 -2.32 11.04
N LEU A 138 -2.35 -1.76 11.55
CA LEU A 138 -2.35 -0.82 12.65
C LEU A 138 -1.59 0.44 12.25
N ASP A 139 -2.25 1.58 12.38
CA ASP A 139 -1.65 2.91 12.24
C ASP A 139 -1.61 3.60 13.59
N LYS A 140 -0.49 4.25 13.87
CA LYS A 140 -0.33 5.14 15.00
C LYS A 140 0.31 6.46 14.59
N ALA A 141 -0.27 7.58 15.04
CA ALA A 141 0.29 8.89 14.89
C ALA A 141 0.69 9.50 16.23
N TYR A 142 1.80 10.21 16.24
CA TYR A 142 2.20 11.05 17.36
C TYR A 142 2.92 12.29 16.83
N LYS A 143 2.24 13.42 16.85
CA LYS A 143 2.72 14.66 16.25
C LYS A 143 3.10 14.45 14.78
N ASN A 144 4.36 14.69 14.43
CA ASN A 144 4.87 14.53 13.07
C ASN A 144 5.35 13.10 12.76
N TRP A 145 5.22 12.19 13.72
CA TRP A 145 5.61 10.80 13.56
C TRP A 145 4.43 9.90 13.26
N TYR A 146 4.67 8.97 12.39
CA TYR A 146 3.77 7.84 12.10
C TYR A 146 4.49 6.52 12.36
N TRP A 147 3.73 5.54 12.72
CA TRP A 147 4.14 4.15 12.77
C TRP A 147 3.02 3.26 12.27
N GLY A 148 3.33 2.41 11.25
CA GLY A 148 2.46 1.41 10.67
C GLY A 148 2.96 0.00 10.97
N LEU A 149 2.03 -0.94 11.11
CA LEU A 149 2.30 -2.36 11.27
C LEU A 149 1.25 -3.16 10.51
N ASN A 150 1.70 -4.07 9.64
CA ASN A 150 0.87 -5.06 8.96
C ASN A 150 1.25 -6.46 9.41
N LEU A 151 0.24 -7.29 9.61
CA LEU A 151 0.33 -8.73 9.81
C LEU A 151 -0.59 -9.37 8.78
N GLU A 152 -0.06 -10.16 7.87
CA GLU A 152 -0.81 -10.74 6.76
C GLU A 152 -0.56 -12.24 6.69
N LEU A 153 -1.61 -13.00 6.42
CA LEU A 153 -1.56 -14.43 6.19
C LEU A 153 -2.33 -14.76 4.92
N GLY A 154 -1.58 -15.15 3.90
CA GLY A 154 -2.11 -15.58 2.61
C GLY A 154 -2.03 -17.10 2.45
N THR A 155 -2.97 -17.70 1.76
CA THR A 155 -2.90 -19.12 1.39
C THR A 155 -3.55 -19.37 0.04
N VAL A 156 -2.89 -20.17 -0.77
CA VAL A 156 -3.41 -20.68 -2.04
C VAL A 156 -4.49 -21.73 -1.75
N VAL A 157 -5.68 -21.53 -2.31
CA VAL A 157 -6.85 -22.40 -2.09
C VAL A 157 -7.19 -23.28 -3.28
N SER A 158 -6.54 -23.09 -4.42
CA SER A 158 -6.68 -23.93 -5.61
C SER A 158 -5.29 -24.34 -6.13
N GLY A 159 -5.04 -25.63 -6.34
CA GLY A 159 -3.75 -26.15 -6.82
C GLY A 159 -2.80 -26.57 -5.68
N GLU A 160 -1.50 -26.29 -5.83
CA GLU A 160 -0.53 -26.57 -4.77
C GLU A 160 -0.71 -25.60 -3.62
N ASN A 161 -0.93 -26.11 -2.42
CA ASN A 161 -1.16 -25.30 -1.23
C ASN A 161 0.14 -24.64 -0.78
N GLU A 162 0.20 -23.35 -0.92
CA GLU A 162 1.25 -22.53 -0.35
C GLU A 162 0.63 -21.55 0.66
N THR A 163 1.32 -21.33 1.74
CA THR A 163 0.91 -20.39 2.78
C THR A 163 2.07 -19.48 3.08
N GLU A 164 1.80 -18.20 3.05
CA GLU A 164 2.75 -17.14 3.32
C GLU A 164 2.30 -16.30 4.53
N PHE A 165 3.27 -15.83 5.29
CA PHE A 165 3.08 -14.87 6.36
C PHE A 165 3.96 -13.65 6.13
N GLU A 166 3.35 -12.48 6.06
CA GLU A 166 4.06 -11.20 5.99
C GLU A 166 3.95 -10.45 7.32
N LEU A 167 5.08 -9.90 7.74
CA LEU A 167 5.19 -8.90 8.78
C LEU A 167 5.83 -7.66 8.16
N ALA A 168 5.10 -6.56 8.12
CA ALA A 168 5.64 -5.31 7.60
C ALA A 168 5.45 -4.17 8.62
N THR A 169 6.42 -3.26 8.71
CA THR A 169 6.34 -2.09 9.58
C THR A 169 7.00 -0.88 8.96
N ALA A 170 6.44 0.28 9.20
CA ALA A 170 6.94 1.56 8.72
C ALA A 170 7.03 2.58 9.84
N VAL A 171 8.06 3.42 9.77
CA VAL A 171 8.15 4.65 10.56
C VAL A 171 8.36 5.80 9.60
N SER A 172 7.66 6.90 9.80
CA SER A 172 7.93 8.09 9.01
C SER A 172 7.84 9.37 9.83
N TYR A 173 8.43 10.43 9.30
CA TYR A 173 8.43 11.76 9.87
C TYR A 173 8.03 12.78 8.81
N SER A 174 6.97 13.55 9.10
CA SER A 174 6.49 14.63 8.24
C SER A 174 7.02 15.98 8.71
N PHE A 175 7.63 16.74 7.79
CA PHE A 175 8.18 18.08 8.07
C PHE A 175 7.04 19.11 7.99
N ILE A 176 6.15 19.08 9.00
CA ILE A 176 5.03 19.99 9.15
C ILE A 176 5.46 21.14 10.05
N ASP A 177 5.23 22.37 9.63
CA ASP A 177 5.52 23.55 10.46
C ASP A 177 4.72 23.50 11.77
N GLY A 178 5.42 23.72 12.89
CA GLY A 178 5.03 23.39 14.26
C GLY A 178 3.78 24.05 14.85
N THR A 179 2.86 24.48 14.04
CA THR A 179 1.55 25.03 14.42
C THR A 179 0.38 24.11 14.06
N THR A 180 0.64 22.86 13.71
CA THR A 180 -0.45 21.90 13.52
C THR A 180 -1.10 21.64 14.87
N ASP A 181 -2.12 22.41 15.16
CA ASP A 181 -3.15 22.02 16.09
C ASP A 181 -3.74 20.73 15.52
N LEU A 182 -3.63 19.64 16.25
CA LEU A 182 -4.21 18.34 15.86
C LEU A 182 -5.73 18.42 15.69
N ALA A 183 -6.34 19.50 16.15
CA ALA A 183 -7.73 19.86 15.90
C ALA A 183 -7.92 20.72 14.65
N SER A 184 -6.84 21.13 13.98
CA SER A 184 -6.92 21.92 12.75
C SER A 184 -6.39 21.11 11.58
N PRO A 185 -7.26 20.77 10.67
CA PRO A 185 -7.07 19.68 9.70
C PRO A 185 -6.15 19.97 8.55
N LYS A 186 -5.61 21.15 8.41
CA LYS A 186 -4.76 21.49 7.25
C LYS A 186 -3.48 22.19 7.68
N PRO A 187 -2.31 21.58 7.35
CA PRO A 187 -1.08 22.33 7.44
C PRO A 187 -1.18 23.60 6.61
N GLN A 188 -0.70 24.73 7.13
CA GLN A 188 -0.71 26.00 6.39
C GLN A 188 0.23 25.96 5.18
N GLN A 189 1.20 25.04 5.19
CA GLN A 189 2.11 24.81 4.07
C GLN A 189 1.42 24.00 2.96
N ASN A 190 1.67 24.38 1.71
CA ASN A 190 1.09 23.70 0.55
C ASN A 190 1.73 22.34 0.27
N PHE A 191 3.02 22.18 0.55
CA PHE A 191 3.78 20.97 0.34
C PHE A 191 4.33 20.48 1.66
N VAL A 192 4.06 19.22 1.98
CA VAL A 192 4.58 18.54 3.16
C VAL A 192 5.55 17.45 2.72
N PRO A 193 6.86 17.68 2.82
CA PRO A 193 7.81 16.61 2.63
C PRO A 193 7.84 15.68 3.83
N SER A 194 8.05 14.40 3.57
CA SER A 194 8.22 13.37 4.60
C SER A 194 9.31 12.39 4.22
N VAL A 195 9.87 11.73 5.21
CA VAL A 195 10.82 10.63 5.04
C VAL A 195 10.26 9.40 5.72
N SER A 196 10.46 8.23 5.12
CA SER A 196 10.05 6.95 5.71
C SER A 196 11.17 5.94 5.72
N PHE A 197 11.02 4.96 6.58
CA PHE A 197 11.79 3.74 6.58
C PHE A 197 10.86 2.58 6.89
N GLU A 198 10.87 1.57 6.02
CA GLU A 198 10.02 0.40 6.13
C GLU A 198 10.87 -0.86 6.22
N LEU A 199 10.34 -1.86 6.89
CA LEU A 199 10.88 -3.22 6.98
C LEU A 199 9.74 -4.18 6.65
N VAL A 200 9.99 -5.05 5.68
CA VAL A 200 9.06 -6.11 5.26
C VAL A 200 9.76 -7.45 5.43
N SER A 201 9.07 -8.43 5.99
CA SER A 201 9.54 -9.82 6.12
C SER A 201 8.47 -10.76 5.63
N GLU A 202 8.74 -11.42 4.51
CA GLU A 202 7.90 -12.41 3.86
C GLU A 202 8.42 -13.82 4.20
N ASN A 203 7.54 -14.69 4.66
CA ASN A 203 7.90 -16.04 5.13
C ASN A 203 7.01 -17.09 4.49
N ILE A 204 7.56 -18.01 3.72
CA ILE A 204 6.85 -19.14 3.15
C ILE A 204 6.72 -20.25 4.20
N LEU A 205 5.50 -20.45 4.71
CA LEU A 205 5.21 -21.41 5.79
C LEU A 205 4.95 -22.82 5.27
N SER A 206 4.43 -22.96 4.02
CA SER A 206 4.17 -24.25 3.39
C SER A 206 4.29 -24.13 1.88
N GLY A 207 4.34 -25.26 1.18
CA GLY A 207 4.53 -25.32 -0.27
C GLY A 207 5.93 -25.74 -0.68
N ALA A 208 6.25 -25.55 -1.96
CA ALA A 208 7.54 -25.97 -2.54
C ALA A 208 8.70 -25.14 -1.98
N GLU A 209 8.46 -23.88 -1.67
CA GLU A 209 9.46 -22.92 -1.19
C GLU A 209 9.42 -22.72 0.33
N LYS A 210 8.85 -23.69 1.05
CA LYS A 210 8.76 -23.66 2.51
C LYS A 210 10.10 -23.39 3.18
N GLY A 211 10.13 -22.36 4.03
CA GLY A 211 11.29 -21.94 4.81
C GLY A 211 12.06 -20.79 4.16
N THR A 212 11.69 -20.36 2.95
CA THR A 212 12.19 -19.10 2.37
C THR A 212 11.75 -17.94 3.24
N ASN A 213 12.70 -17.05 3.54
CA ASN A 213 12.45 -15.84 4.27
C ASN A 213 13.14 -14.66 3.57
N VAL A 214 12.35 -13.76 3.01
CA VAL A 214 12.85 -12.53 2.39
C VAL A 214 12.64 -11.38 3.35
N VAL A 215 13.71 -10.66 3.67
CA VAL A 215 13.66 -9.44 4.47
C VAL A 215 14.14 -8.27 3.63
N THR A 216 13.31 -7.25 3.55
CA THR A 216 13.53 -6.07 2.72
C THR A 216 13.47 -4.80 3.56
N VAL A 217 14.36 -3.85 3.29
CA VAL A 217 14.31 -2.50 3.87
C VAL A 217 14.04 -1.48 2.78
N ILE A 218 13.24 -0.45 3.10
CA ILE A 218 12.77 0.53 2.12
C ILE A 218 12.90 1.95 2.69
N PRO A 219 14.01 2.65 2.43
CA PRO A 219 14.05 4.09 2.62
C PRO A 219 13.16 4.79 1.60
N GLY A 220 12.34 5.73 2.07
CA GLY A 220 11.35 6.44 1.25
C GLY A 220 11.38 7.95 1.45
N LEU A 221 10.98 8.65 0.40
CA LEU A 221 10.75 10.09 0.35
C LEU A 221 9.35 10.36 -0.16
N HIS A 222 8.60 11.24 0.50
CA HIS A 222 7.23 11.56 0.16
C HIS A 222 7.06 13.07 0.04
N LEU A 223 6.19 13.48 -0.86
CA LEU A 223 5.77 14.86 -1.00
C LEU A 223 4.25 14.90 -1.20
N TRP A 224 3.55 15.45 -0.24
CA TRP A 224 2.11 15.66 -0.30
C TRP A 224 1.78 17.14 -0.54
N HIS A 225 0.78 17.39 -1.40
CA HIS A 225 0.26 18.72 -1.65
C HIS A 225 -1.11 18.90 -0.98
N SER A 226 -1.13 19.56 0.16
CA SER A 226 -2.27 19.67 1.08
C SER A 226 -3.56 20.27 0.50
N LYS A 227 -3.49 21.05 -0.58
CA LYS A 227 -4.65 21.71 -1.18
C LYS A 227 -5.33 20.89 -2.27
N SER A 228 -4.57 20.13 -3.05
CA SER A 228 -5.08 19.33 -4.17
C SER A 228 -5.08 17.83 -3.86
N ASP A 229 -4.55 17.48 -2.70
CA ASP A 229 -4.50 16.14 -2.18
C ASP A 229 -3.72 15.11 -3.01
N TRP A 230 -2.79 15.60 -3.81
CA TRP A 230 -1.88 14.76 -4.54
C TRP A 230 -0.66 14.44 -3.70
N SER A 231 -0.26 13.17 -3.72
CA SER A 231 0.98 12.68 -3.16
C SER A 231 1.89 12.09 -4.24
N ILE A 232 3.19 12.29 -4.05
CA ILE A 232 4.24 11.62 -4.83
C ILE A 232 5.16 10.96 -3.82
N ARG A 233 5.44 9.67 -4.01
CA ARG A 233 6.28 8.86 -3.13
C ARG A 233 7.34 8.16 -3.95
N PHE A 234 8.55 8.12 -3.43
CA PHE A 234 9.68 7.42 -4.05
C PHE A 234 10.44 6.62 -3.00
N GLY A 235 10.87 5.42 -3.34
CA GLY A 235 11.70 4.60 -2.47
C GLY A 235 12.47 3.54 -3.22
N VAL A 236 13.30 2.83 -2.47
CA VAL A 236 14.10 1.73 -3.01
C VAL A 236 13.96 0.54 -2.08
N GLU A 237 13.41 -0.56 -2.57
CA GLU A 237 13.44 -1.84 -1.86
C GLU A 237 14.83 -2.47 -1.98
N ILE A 238 15.39 -2.85 -0.87
CA ILE A 238 16.71 -3.46 -0.79
C ILE A 238 16.58 -4.74 0.04
N PRO A 239 16.57 -5.93 -0.59
CA PRO A 239 16.63 -7.18 0.14
C PRO A 239 17.91 -7.27 0.97
N VAL A 240 17.77 -7.65 2.24
CA VAL A 240 18.89 -7.77 3.19
C VAL A 240 19.08 -9.21 3.69
N SER A 241 18.16 -10.11 3.38
CA SER A 241 18.29 -11.56 3.63
C SER A 241 19.14 -12.24 2.56
N SER A 242 19.49 -13.51 2.82
CA SER A 242 20.15 -14.38 1.81
C SER A 242 19.19 -14.82 0.73
N ASP A 243 17.93 -15.02 1.10
CA ASP A 243 16.87 -15.39 0.19
C ASP A 243 16.34 -14.11 -0.47
N LYS A 244 16.53 -14.00 -1.77
CA LYS A 244 16.08 -12.83 -2.55
C LYS A 244 15.88 -13.21 -4.00
N GLU A 245 14.89 -12.61 -4.62
CA GLU A 245 14.55 -12.82 -6.04
C GLU A 245 15.13 -11.75 -6.96
N ASN A 246 15.47 -10.60 -6.40
CA ASN A 246 16.00 -9.44 -7.12
C ASN A 246 17.03 -8.71 -6.28
N ASP A 247 17.79 -7.81 -6.88
CA ASP A 247 18.77 -6.99 -6.17
C ASP A 247 18.15 -5.73 -5.60
N ARG A 248 17.26 -5.08 -6.35
CA ARG A 248 16.59 -3.83 -5.93
C ARG A 248 15.28 -3.65 -6.66
N VAL A 249 14.34 -2.96 -6.00
CA VAL A 249 13.15 -2.42 -6.65
C VAL A 249 13.08 -0.93 -6.42
N TYR A 250 13.03 -0.15 -7.49
CA TYR A 250 12.80 1.29 -7.42
C TYR A 250 11.31 1.55 -7.53
N LEU A 251 10.75 2.23 -6.54
CA LEU A 251 9.33 2.51 -6.42
C LEU A 251 9.04 3.98 -6.67
N LEU A 252 8.00 4.25 -7.45
CA LEU A 252 7.40 5.57 -7.60
C LEU A 252 5.88 5.42 -7.52
N GLN A 253 5.25 6.16 -6.63
CA GLN A 253 3.80 6.16 -6.49
C GLN A 253 3.27 7.58 -6.63
N ILE A 254 2.13 7.71 -7.30
CA ILE A 254 1.41 8.97 -7.48
C ILE A 254 -0.05 8.69 -7.15
N GLY A 255 -0.59 9.38 -6.16
CA GLY A 255 -1.94 9.14 -5.67
C GLY A 255 -2.69 10.40 -5.26
N THR A 256 -3.97 10.22 -4.99
CA THR A 256 -4.85 11.24 -4.44
C THR A 256 -5.95 10.55 -3.62
N HIS A 257 -6.32 11.16 -2.50
CA HIS A 257 -7.38 10.71 -1.58
C HIS A 257 -8.69 11.46 -1.81
N LYS A 258 -8.97 11.84 -3.04
CA LYS A 258 -10.23 12.50 -3.36
C LYS A 258 -11.36 11.49 -3.38
N ASP A 259 -12.43 11.87 -2.68
CA ASP A 259 -13.74 11.25 -2.80
C ASP A 259 -14.08 10.99 -4.29
N TRP A 260 -14.55 9.81 -4.60
CA TRP A 260 -15.03 9.42 -5.92
C TRP A 260 -16.19 10.32 -6.42
N GLY A 261 -16.59 11.27 -5.59
CA GLY A 261 -17.50 12.41 -5.79
C GLY A 261 -18.47 12.28 -6.94
N GLY A 262 -19.55 11.58 -6.74
CA GLY A 262 -20.64 11.57 -7.70
C GLY A 262 -20.62 10.47 -8.76
N ILE A 263 -19.72 9.50 -8.72
CA ILE A 263 -19.82 8.31 -9.59
C ILE A 263 -20.95 7.37 -9.14
N PHE A 264 -21.27 7.41 -7.84
CA PHE A 264 -22.29 6.56 -7.21
C PHE A 264 -23.44 7.36 -6.54
N ASN A 265 -23.47 8.68 -6.66
CA ASN A 265 -24.55 9.57 -6.14
C ASN A 265 -25.45 10.07 -7.25
#